data_512b097069364f909fb4348a895ff3f7
#
_entry.id   512b097069364f909fb4348a895ff3f7
#
_cell.length_a   1.000
_cell.length_b   1.000
_cell.length_c   1.000
_cell.angle_alpha   90.00
_cell.angle_beta   90.00
_cell.angle_gamma   90.00
#
_symmetry.space_group_name_H-M   'P 1'
#
loop_
_entity.id
_entity.type
_entity.pdbx_description
1 polymer ?
#
loop_
_entity_poly.entity_id
_entity_poly.type
_entity_poly.pdbx_seq_one_letter_code
_entity_poly.pdbx_strand_id
1 'polypeptide(L)'
;HSGEGEEIRPFVPLGNGLCPATQCDLMIHIQSTHTGLNYLLAEKVMAAFGESVEMKNETHGFRMPEERGLDGFVDGTENPHGDDEIASVGIIAEGKSAGGSYVVLQQYLHDLKKWDSIGVAQQEQAVGRSKEDNIEFPREERLPDSHLGRTNIKENGVGLKIVRRSLPFGNASGGEHGLMFIAYA
;
A
#
# COMPACT_ATOMS: atom_id res chain seq x y z
N HIS A 1 -7.03 28.07 -13.64
CA HIS A 1 -7.42 26.70 -13.38
C HIS A 1 -8.85 26.52 -13.86
N SER A 2 -9.06 25.73 -14.90
CA SER A 2 -10.39 25.25 -15.25
C SER A 2 -10.82 24.31 -14.12
N GLY A 3 -11.81 24.67 -13.35
CA GLY A 3 -12.31 23.90 -12.21
C GLY A 3 -13.04 22.61 -12.57
N GLU A 4 -12.58 21.89 -13.58
CA GLU A 4 -13.15 20.64 -14.05
C GLU A 4 -12.25 19.47 -13.66
N GLY A 5 -12.25 19.15 -12.36
CA GLY A 5 -11.84 17.82 -11.91
C GLY A 5 -12.94 16.82 -12.27
N GLU A 6 -12.58 15.60 -12.66
CA GLU A 6 -13.57 14.53 -12.69
C GLU A 6 -14.09 14.30 -11.26
N GLU A 7 -15.40 14.06 -11.13
CA GLU A 7 -15.96 13.70 -9.83
C GLU A 7 -15.27 12.44 -9.29
N ILE A 8 -14.77 12.54 -8.08
CA ILE A 8 -14.21 11.39 -7.36
C ILE A 8 -15.34 10.38 -7.17
N ARG A 9 -15.18 9.18 -7.71
CA ARG A 9 -16.18 8.13 -7.54
C ARG A 9 -16.36 7.82 -6.06
N PRO A 10 -17.59 7.64 -5.58
CA PRO A 10 -17.81 7.23 -4.20
C PRO A 10 -17.06 5.94 -3.91
N PHE A 11 -16.37 5.90 -2.80
CA PHE A 11 -15.76 4.65 -2.31
C PHE A 11 -16.86 3.68 -1.90
N VAL A 12 -16.70 2.42 -2.26
CA VAL A 12 -17.60 1.34 -1.88
C VAL A 12 -16.89 0.48 -0.82
N PRO A 13 -17.53 0.22 0.35
CA PRO A 13 -16.97 -0.70 1.32
C PRO A 13 -16.77 -2.08 0.69
N LEU A 14 -15.63 -2.71 0.93
CA LEU A 14 -15.25 -4.00 0.38
C LEU A 14 -15.08 -5.04 1.49
N GLY A 15 -15.07 -6.33 1.12
CA GLY A 15 -14.77 -7.43 2.04
C GLY A 15 -15.75 -7.55 3.22
N ASN A 16 -17.05 -7.29 3.01
CA ASN A 16 -18.06 -7.35 4.06
C ASN A 16 -17.74 -6.48 5.30
N GLY A 17 -17.19 -5.27 5.06
CA GLY A 17 -16.83 -4.33 6.11
C GLY A 17 -15.37 -4.42 6.59
N LEU A 18 -14.56 -5.32 6.05
CA LEU A 18 -13.12 -5.39 6.34
C LEU A 18 -12.36 -4.19 5.77
N CYS A 19 -12.83 -3.62 4.66
CA CYS A 19 -12.30 -2.41 4.05
C CYS A 19 -13.41 -1.33 4.04
N PRO A 20 -13.56 -0.54 5.10
CA PRO A 20 -14.57 0.51 5.15
C PRO A 20 -14.23 1.65 4.18
N ALA A 21 -15.26 2.31 3.67
CA ALA A 21 -15.10 3.49 2.85
C ALA A 21 -14.96 4.73 3.76
N THR A 22 -13.71 5.17 3.98
CA THR A 22 -13.37 6.28 4.88
C THR A 22 -12.62 7.40 4.16
N GLN A 23 -13.00 7.66 2.91
CA GLN A 23 -12.38 8.64 2.04
C GLN A 23 -12.40 10.06 2.65
N CYS A 24 -11.26 10.76 2.52
CA CYS A 24 -11.14 12.20 2.73
C CYS A 24 -11.09 12.94 1.39
N ASP A 25 -11.14 14.28 1.43
CA ASP A 25 -11.12 15.12 0.22
C ASP A 25 -9.71 15.25 -0.38
N LEU A 26 -8.67 15.11 0.45
CA LEU A 26 -7.28 15.29 0.06
C LEU A 26 -6.38 14.26 0.75
N MET A 27 -5.48 13.67 -0.01
CA MET A 27 -4.38 12.85 0.49
C MET A 27 -3.05 13.46 0.04
N ILE A 28 -2.11 13.56 0.96
CA ILE A 28 -0.75 14.01 0.69
C ILE A 28 0.21 12.90 1.05
N HIS A 29 0.92 12.39 0.05
CA HIS A 29 1.96 11.37 0.22
C HIS A 29 3.33 12.03 0.14
N ILE A 30 4.07 11.99 1.24
CA ILE A 30 5.44 12.53 1.34
C ILE A 30 6.39 11.36 1.53
N GLN A 31 7.38 11.24 0.65
CA GLN A 31 8.38 10.18 0.70
C GLN A 31 9.77 10.72 0.40
N SER A 32 10.73 10.38 1.25
CA SER A 32 12.16 10.62 1.02
C SER A 32 13.00 9.60 1.78
N THR A 33 14.30 9.65 1.59
CA THR A 33 15.28 8.84 2.36
C THR A 33 15.58 9.41 3.75
N HIS A 34 15.03 10.58 4.09
CA HIS A 34 15.29 11.27 5.34
C HIS A 34 13.99 11.66 6.05
N THR A 35 13.66 11.00 7.13
CA THR A 35 12.46 11.26 7.93
C THR A 35 12.31 12.73 8.35
N GLY A 36 13.43 13.39 8.71
CA GLY A 36 13.43 14.81 9.06
C GLY A 36 13.02 15.74 7.91
N LEU A 37 13.37 15.39 6.66
CA LEU A 37 12.91 16.14 5.48
C LEU A 37 11.42 15.92 5.22
N ASN A 38 10.91 14.72 5.47
CA ASN A 38 9.47 14.45 5.38
C ASN A 38 8.70 15.32 6.36
N TYR A 39 9.18 15.40 7.62
CA TYR A 39 8.57 16.26 8.64
C TYR A 39 8.57 17.74 8.24
N LEU A 40 9.71 18.27 7.82
CA LEU A 40 9.83 19.69 7.40
C LEU A 40 8.91 20.01 6.20
N LEU A 41 8.76 19.06 5.28
CA LEU A 41 7.86 19.24 4.14
C LEU A 41 6.40 19.19 4.58
N ALA A 42 6.03 18.25 5.46
CA ALA A 42 4.68 18.17 6.02
C ALA A 42 4.31 19.47 6.76
N GLU A 43 5.22 20.02 7.59
CA GLU A 43 5.02 21.30 8.27
C GLU A 43 4.76 22.46 7.30
N LYS A 44 5.56 22.54 6.21
CA LYS A 44 5.37 23.57 5.18
C LYS A 44 4.03 23.41 4.42
N VAL A 45 3.66 22.19 4.13
CA VAL A 45 2.38 21.88 3.48
C VAL A 45 1.22 22.30 4.37
N MET A 46 1.25 21.96 5.65
CA MET A 46 0.21 22.37 6.61
C MET A 46 0.15 23.87 6.78
N ALA A 47 1.30 24.55 6.86
CA ALA A 47 1.36 26.02 6.93
C ALA A 47 0.77 26.68 5.66
N ALA A 48 1.00 26.08 4.49
CA ALA A 48 0.46 26.61 3.22
C ALA A 48 -1.07 26.47 3.11
N PHE A 49 -1.63 25.39 3.64
CA PHE A 49 -3.09 25.19 3.69
C PHE A 49 -3.73 26.05 4.80
N GLY A 50 -3.05 26.29 5.91
CA GLY A 50 -3.56 27.04 7.04
C GLY A 50 -4.89 26.48 7.55
N GLU A 51 -5.90 27.36 7.68
CA GLU A 51 -7.25 26.99 8.13
C GLU A 51 -8.15 26.40 7.02
N SER A 52 -7.63 26.23 5.80
CA SER A 52 -8.42 25.74 4.67
C SER A 52 -8.64 24.23 4.69
N VAL A 53 -7.90 23.51 5.53
CA VAL A 53 -7.99 22.04 5.69
C VAL A 53 -8.01 21.64 7.15
N GLU A 54 -8.67 20.52 7.43
CA GLU A 54 -8.64 19.86 8.73
C GLU A 54 -7.90 18.53 8.57
N MET A 55 -6.84 18.32 9.37
CA MET A 55 -6.12 17.07 9.42
C MET A 55 -7.01 15.97 10.03
N LYS A 56 -7.33 14.95 9.25
CA LYS A 56 -8.11 13.78 9.74
C LYS A 56 -7.20 12.66 10.24
N ASN A 57 -6.10 12.41 9.54
CA ASN A 57 -5.16 11.37 9.92
C ASN A 57 -3.76 11.73 9.41
N GLU A 58 -2.75 11.41 10.22
CA GLU A 58 -1.34 11.49 9.85
C GLU A 58 -0.65 10.19 10.26
N THR A 59 0.02 9.53 9.33
CA THR A 59 0.69 8.26 9.59
C THR A 59 2.13 8.33 9.12
N HIS A 60 3.05 8.00 10.02
CA HIS A 60 4.49 7.93 9.75
C HIS A 60 4.91 6.48 9.52
N GLY A 61 5.29 6.18 8.28
CA GLY A 61 5.86 4.89 7.92
C GLY A 61 7.38 4.86 8.12
N PHE A 62 7.91 3.66 8.26
CA PHE A 62 9.34 3.41 8.34
C PHE A 62 9.73 2.17 7.53
N ARG A 63 11.00 2.12 7.09
CA ARG A 63 11.54 0.92 6.44
C ARG A 63 12.08 -0.04 7.48
N MET A 64 11.69 -1.30 7.31
CA MET A 64 12.29 -2.42 8.04
C MET A 64 13.54 -2.94 7.29
N PRO A 65 14.48 -3.58 7.99
CA PRO A 65 15.59 -4.29 7.36
C PRO A 65 15.10 -5.29 6.31
N GLU A 66 15.84 -5.46 5.23
CA GLU A 66 15.56 -6.39 4.14
C GLU A 66 14.20 -6.16 3.45
N GLU A 67 13.66 -4.94 3.53
CA GLU A 67 12.33 -4.57 2.99
C GLU A 67 11.20 -5.47 3.52
N ARG A 68 11.30 -5.98 4.76
CA ARG A 68 10.27 -6.82 5.36
C ARG A 68 9.14 -6.00 5.95
N GLY A 69 7.93 -6.56 5.90
CA GLY A 69 6.79 -6.09 6.69
C GLY A 69 6.92 -6.47 8.17
N LEU A 70 6.02 -5.98 9.01
CA LEU A 70 5.92 -6.39 10.42
C LEU A 70 5.54 -7.86 10.58
N ASP A 71 4.96 -8.48 9.56
CA ASP A 71 4.67 -9.90 9.46
C ASP A 71 5.91 -10.77 9.20
N GLY A 72 7.05 -10.12 8.89
CA GLY A 72 8.33 -10.74 8.62
C GLY A 72 8.55 -11.20 7.18
N PHE A 73 7.60 -10.99 6.27
CA PHE A 73 7.76 -11.29 4.84
C PHE A 73 8.35 -10.11 4.08
N VAL A 74 9.10 -10.38 3.01
CA VAL A 74 9.64 -9.34 2.12
C VAL A 74 8.51 -8.73 1.32
N ASP A 75 8.39 -7.40 1.38
CA ASP A 75 7.43 -6.64 0.56
C ASP A 75 8.11 -6.13 -0.72
N GLY A 76 7.30 -5.85 -1.74
CA GLY A 76 7.75 -5.19 -2.96
C GLY A 76 8.39 -6.09 -4.01
N THR A 77 8.50 -7.39 -3.80
CA THR A 77 9.14 -8.33 -4.76
C THR A 77 8.53 -8.24 -6.17
N GLU A 78 7.21 -8.10 -6.26
CA GLU A 78 6.47 -8.02 -7.53
C GLU A 78 6.19 -6.58 -8.00
N ASN A 79 6.80 -5.58 -7.38
CA ASN A 79 6.70 -4.20 -7.83
C ASN A 79 7.33 -4.04 -9.22
N PRO A 80 6.79 -3.17 -10.09
CA PRO A 80 7.50 -2.74 -11.29
C PRO A 80 8.88 -2.16 -10.97
N HIS A 81 9.86 -2.44 -11.82
CA HIS A 81 11.25 -1.99 -11.65
C HIS A 81 11.67 -1.04 -12.78
N GLY A 82 12.43 -0.03 -12.40
CA GLY A 82 12.89 1.00 -13.35
C GLY A 82 11.79 2.01 -13.70
N ASP A 83 12.23 3.21 -14.11
CA ASP A 83 11.32 4.34 -14.30
C ASP A 83 10.29 4.09 -15.40
N ASP A 84 10.68 3.45 -16.50
CA ASP A 84 9.79 3.17 -17.63
C ASP A 84 8.65 2.21 -17.26
N GLU A 85 8.96 1.11 -16.56
CA GLU A 85 7.94 0.15 -16.14
C GLU A 85 7.03 0.75 -15.05
N ILE A 86 7.60 1.47 -14.09
CA ILE A 86 6.85 2.20 -13.06
C ILE A 86 5.89 3.21 -13.71
N ALA A 87 6.37 3.98 -14.67
CA ALA A 87 5.54 4.96 -15.38
C ALA A 87 4.42 4.28 -16.18
N SER A 88 4.75 3.19 -16.89
CA SER A 88 3.76 2.47 -17.72
C SER A 88 2.62 1.83 -16.90
N VAL A 89 2.89 1.47 -15.66
CA VAL A 89 1.89 0.87 -14.74
C VAL A 89 1.15 1.95 -13.93
N GLY A 90 1.89 2.95 -13.46
CA GLY A 90 1.36 3.89 -12.46
C GLY A 90 0.84 5.21 -13.03
N ILE A 91 1.01 5.49 -14.32
CA ILE A 91 0.59 6.77 -14.92
C ILE A 91 -0.46 6.53 -16.02
N ILE A 92 -1.56 7.23 -15.92
CA ILE A 92 -2.61 7.25 -16.95
C ILE A 92 -2.03 7.88 -18.22
N ALA A 93 -1.96 7.10 -19.29
CA ALA A 93 -1.31 7.51 -20.54
C ALA A 93 -2.15 8.51 -21.34
N GLU A 94 -3.47 8.37 -21.35
CA GLU A 94 -4.37 9.11 -22.24
C GLU A 94 -5.64 9.60 -21.54
N GLY A 95 -6.35 10.54 -22.18
CA GLY A 95 -7.62 11.07 -21.71
C GLY A 95 -7.47 12.29 -20.81
N LYS A 96 -8.55 12.68 -20.14
CA LYS A 96 -8.60 13.90 -19.30
C LYS A 96 -7.69 13.83 -18.08
N SER A 97 -7.45 12.64 -17.58
CA SER A 97 -6.62 12.39 -16.41
C SER A 97 -5.19 11.96 -16.76
N ALA A 98 -4.77 12.14 -18.03
CA ALA A 98 -3.41 11.81 -18.48
C ALA A 98 -2.35 12.50 -17.62
N GLY A 99 -1.32 11.76 -17.24
CA GLY A 99 -0.26 12.21 -16.30
C GLY A 99 -0.62 12.05 -14.82
N GLY A 100 -1.87 11.68 -14.51
CA GLY A 100 -2.30 11.30 -13.17
C GLY A 100 -2.15 9.81 -12.89
N SER A 101 -2.68 9.35 -11.75
CA SER A 101 -2.75 7.95 -11.35
C SER A 101 -4.04 7.70 -10.58
N TYR A 102 -4.58 6.50 -10.69
CA TYR A 102 -5.53 6.02 -9.69
C TYR A 102 -4.76 5.64 -8.42
N VAL A 103 -5.27 6.04 -7.26
CA VAL A 103 -4.60 5.79 -5.98
C VAL A 103 -5.53 5.05 -5.03
N VAL A 104 -5.02 3.97 -4.45
CA VAL A 104 -5.67 3.26 -3.35
C VAL A 104 -4.82 3.41 -2.11
N LEU A 105 -5.42 3.91 -1.02
CA LEU A 105 -4.81 4.04 0.29
C LEU A 105 -5.61 3.23 1.30
N GLN A 106 -4.95 2.33 2.03
CA GLN A 106 -5.57 1.48 3.04
C GLN A 106 -4.65 1.36 4.25
N GLN A 107 -5.16 1.64 5.43
CA GLN A 107 -4.45 1.41 6.69
C GLN A 107 -4.84 0.04 7.24
N TYR A 108 -3.92 -0.93 7.18
CA TYR A 108 -4.10 -2.25 7.76
C TYR A 108 -3.55 -2.30 9.17
N LEU A 109 -4.38 -2.69 10.12
CA LEU A 109 -3.97 -2.98 11.49
C LEU A 109 -3.63 -4.47 11.60
N HIS A 110 -2.44 -4.79 12.11
CA HIS A 110 -1.94 -6.15 12.21
C HIS A 110 -2.15 -6.70 13.63
N ASP A 111 -2.79 -7.85 13.74
CA ASP A 111 -2.79 -8.66 14.98
C ASP A 111 -1.52 -9.54 15.00
N LEU A 112 -0.38 -8.92 15.29
CA LEU A 112 0.92 -9.62 15.30
C LEU A 112 0.96 -10.73 16.34
N LYS A 113 0.26 -10.58 17.48
CA LYS A 113 0.19 -11.63 18.49
C LYS A 113 -0.48 -12.89 17.95
N LYS A 114 -1.58 -12.74 17.24
CA LYS A 114 -2.25 -13.84 16.56
C LYS A 114 -1.38 -14.41 15.44
N TRP A 115 -0.76 -13.54 14.63
CA TRP A 115 0.12 -13.91 13.55
C TRP A 115 1.30 -14.78 14.04
N ASP A 116 1.97 -14.37 15.09
CA ASP A 116 3.11 -15.10 15.66
C ASP A 116 2.69 -16.44 16.28
N SER A 117 1.43 -16.56 16.73
CA SER A 117 0.92 -17.79 17.34
C SER A 117 0.68 -18.93 16.37
N ILE A 118 0.54 -18.69 15.08
CA ILE A 118 0.21 -19.74 14.10
C ILE A 118 1.44 -20.47 13.54
N GLY A 119 2.65 -20.02 13.84
CA GLY A 119 3.90 -20.63 13.38
C GLY A 119 4.22 -20.39 11.91
N VAL A 120 5.52 -20.52 11.57
CA VAL A 120 6.06 -20.13 10.25
C VAL A 120 5.41 -20.87 9.10
N ALA A 121 5.24 -22.19 9.19
CA ALA A 121 4.66 -22.97 8.09
C ALA A 121 3.24 -22.53 7.72
N GLN A 122 2.41 -22.17 8.71
CA GLN A 122 1.07 -21.65 8.44
C GLN A 122 1.11 -20.21 7.88
N GLN A 123 2.05 -19.39 8.35
CA GLN A 123 2.29 -18.06 7.82
C GLN A 123 2.67 -18.13 6.32
N GLU A 124 3.59 -19.02 5.97
CA GLU A 124 4.03 -19.24 4.59
C GLU A 124 2.89 -19.72 3.69
N GLN A 125 2.05 -20.64 4.17
CA GLN A 125 0.86 -21.07 3.45
C GLN A 125 -0.15 -19.93 3.26
N ALA A 126 -0.36 -19.08 4.27
CA ALA A 126 -1.25 -17.94 4.18
C ALA A 126 -0.75 -16.88 3.17
N VAL A 127 0.56 -16.72 3.04
CA VAL A 127 1.18 -15.80 2.06
C VAL A 127 1.33 -16.46 0.69
N GLY A 128 1.73 -17.72 0.62
CA GLY A 128 2.05 -18.46 -0.61
C GLY A 128 3.54 -18.36 -0.99
N ARG A 129 4.42 -18.06 -0.02
CA ARG A 129 5.85 -17.79 -0.21
C ARG A 129 6.64 -18.21 1.03
N SER A 130 7.90 -18.67 0.89
CA SER A 130 8.76 -18.89 2.03
C SER A 130 9.11 -17.57 2.72
N LYS A 131 9.20 -17.62 4.06
CA LYS A 131 9.45 -16.42 4.88
C LYS A 131 10.92 -16.03 4.87
N GLU A 132 11.81 -16.98 4.97
CA GLU A 132 13.25 -16.75 5.04
C GLU A 132 13.81 -16.35 3.68
N ASP A 133 13.63 -17.20 2.67
CA ASP A 133 14.26 -17.08 1.36
C ASP A 133 13.45 -16.27 0.35
N ASN A 134 12.23 -15.87 0.69
CA ASN A 134 11.32 -15.14 -0.19
C ASN A 134 11.02 -15.86 -1.51
N ILE A 135 10.94 -17.20 -1.48
CA ILE A 135 10.68 -18.04 -2.64
C ILE A 135 9.17 -18.28 -2.78
N GLU A 136 8.63 -17.92 -3.92
CA GLU A 136 7.22 -18.14 -4.25
C GLU A 136 6.91 -19.63 -4.40
N PHE A 137 5.85 -20.11 -3.75
CA PHE A 137 5.44 -21.51 -3.90
C PHE A 137 4.92 -21.77 -5.32
N PRO A 138 5.16 -22.97 -5.87
CA PRO A 138 4.55 -23.40 -7.12
C PRO A 138 3.03 -23.22 -7.08
N ARG A 139 2.43 -22.90 -8.21
CA ARG A 139 0.99 -22.57 -8.27
C ARG A 139 0.09 -23.69 -7.72
N GLU A 140 0.48 -24.93 -7.95
CA GLU A 140 -0.21 -26.14 -7.50
C GLU A 140 -0.11 -26.37 -5.98
N GLU A 141 0.88 -25.76 -5.33
CA GLU A 141 1.09 -25.89 -3.88
C GLU A 141 0.49 -24.72 -3.09
N ARG A 142 0.06 -23.66 -3.78
CA ARG A 142 -0.54 -22.49 -3.12
C ARG A 142 -1.99 -22.74 -2.75
N LEU A 143 -2.35 -22.31 -1.56
CA LEU A 143 -3.76 -22.27 -1.19
C LEU A 143 -4.50 -21.22 -2.03
N PRO A 144 -5.72 -21.52 -2.52
CA PRO A 144 -6.51 -20.58 -3.32
C PRO A 144 -6.85 -19.28 -2.60
N ASP A 145 -6.85 -19.29 -1.28
CA ASP A 145 -7.13 -18.17 -0.39
C ASP A 145 -5.87 -17.52 0.21
N SER A 146 -4.67 -18.01 -0.18
CA SER A 146 -3.41 -17.35 0.17
C SER A 146 -3.32 -15.96 -0.46
N HIS A 147 -2.46 -15.10 0.10
CA HIS A 147 -2.23 -13.76 -0.46
C HIS A 147 -1.86 -13.82 -1.95
N LEU A 148 -0.87 -14.61 -2.34
CA LEU A 148 -0.49 -14.78 -3.75
C LEU A 148 -1.56 -15.45 -4.59
N GLY A 149 -2.35 -16.36 -4.02
CA GLY A 149 -3.49 -16.97 -4.69
C GLY A 149 -4.59 -15.97 -5.07
N ARG A 150 -4.74 -14.91 -4.27
CA ARG A 150 -5.75 -13.86 -4.46
C ARG A 150 -5.27 -12.65 -5.24
N THR A 151 -4.00 -12.30 -5.14
CA THR A 151 -3.46 -11.06 -5.74
C THR A 151 -2.87 -11.24 -7.12
N ASN A 152 -2.59 -12.47 -7.57
CA ASN A 152 -2.12 -12.74 -8.93
C ASN A 152 -3.28 -12.71 -9.94
N ILE A 153 -3.78 -11.51 -10.20
CA ILE A 153 -4.93 -11.27 -11.08
C ILE A 153 -4.46 -11.15 -12.53
N LYS A 154 -5.18 -11.80 -13.43
CA LYS A 154 -4.94 -11.72 -14.88
C LYS A 154 -6.20 -11.32 -15.61
N GLU A 155 -6.06 -10.43 -16.59
CA GLU A 155 -7.09 -10.07 -17.53
C GLU A 155 -6.63 -10.47 -18.94
N ASN A 156 -7.41 -11.24 -19.65
CA ASN A 156 -7.07 -11.77 -20.99
C ASN A 156 -5.68 -12.46 -21.05
N GLY A 157 -5.27 -13.13 -19.96
CA GLY A 157 -3.98 -13.81 -19.84
C GLY A 157 -2.80 -12.90 -19.44
N VAL A 158 -2.99 -11.59 -19.38
CA VAL A 158 -1.99 -10.60 -18.98
C VAL A 158 -2.13 -10.31 -17.49
N GLY A 159 -1.02 -10.36 -16.74
CA GLY A 159 -1.00 -10.01 -15.32
C GLY A 159 -1.26 -8.53 -15.11
N LEU A 160 -2.20 -8.21 -14.22
CA LEU A 160 -2.41 -6.83 -13.79
C LEU A 160 -1.37 -6.44 -12.74
N LYS A 161 -0.74 -5.29 -12.92
CA LYS A 161 0.27 -4.76 -12.01
C LYS A 161 -0.20 -3.46 -11.37
N ILE A 162 0.34 -3.16 -10.21
CA ILE A 162 0.21 -1.88 -9.51
C ILE A 162 1.58 -1.44 -8.98
N VAL A 163 1.83 -0.16 -8.88
CA VAL A 163 3.01 0.39 -8.22
C VAL A 163 2.71 0.58 -6.75
N ARG A 164 3.35 -0.18 -5.86
CA ARG A 164 3.17 -0.06 -4.41
C ARG A 164 4.27 0.79 -3.80
N ARG A 165 3.88 1.67 -2.87
CA ARG A 165 4.78 2.51 -2.07
C ARG A 165 4.45 2.39 -0.57
N SER A 166 3.99 1.21 -0.19
CA SER A 166 3.56 0.88 1.15
C SER A 166 4.73 0.87 2.13
N LEU A 167 4.47 1.23 3.38
CA LEU A 167 5.44 1.12 4.48
C LEU A 167 4.75 0.65 5.76
N PRO A 168 5.42 -0.14 6.58
CA PRO A 168 5.01 -0.40 7.95
C PRO A 168 4.88 0.87 8.76
N PHE A 169 3.97 0.88 9.72
CA PHE A 169 3.81 1.94 10.71
C PHE A 169 3.52 1.35 12.10
N GLY A 170 3.74 2.12 13.15
CA GLY A 170 3.36 1.74 14.51
C GLY A 170 4.43 2.04 15.57
N ASN A 171 4.08 1.70 16.80
CA ASN A 171 4.93 1.88 17.98
C ASN A 171 5.27 0.53 18.62
N ALA A 172 6.54 0.28 18.89
CA ALA A 172 7.00 -0.97 19.50
C ALA A 172 6.49 -1.16 20.95
N SER A 173 6.17 -0.07 21.65
CA SER A 173 5.67 -0.10 23.04
C SER A 173 4.18 -0.46 23.14
N GLY A 174 3.50 -0.68 22.04
CA GLY A 174 2.06 -0.95 21.97
C GLY A 174 1.29 0.11 21.20
N GLY A 175 0.00 -0.12 21.00
CA GLY A 175 -0.86 0.72 20.18
C GLY A 175 -1.08 0.14 18.78
N GLU A 176 -1.60 0.96 17.89
CA GLU A 176 -1.85 0.56 16.52
C GLU A 176 -0.55 0.38 15.75
N HIS A 177 -0.47 -0.70 14.99
CA HIS A 177 0.64 -1.00 14.10
C HIS A 177 0.17 -1.86 12.93
N GLY A 178 0.90 -1.77 11.83
CA GLY A 178 0.51 -2.51 10.62
C GLY A 178 1.18 -2.00 9.37
N LEU A 179 0.41 -1.94 8.29
CA LEU A 179 0.87 -1.50 6.97
C LEU A 179 0.02 -0.33 6.49
N MET A 180 0.65 0.78 6.18
CA MET A 180 0.04 1.80 5.35
C MET A 180 0.23 1.37 3.88
N PHE A 181 -0.78 0.68 3.36
CA PHE A 181 -0.79 0.25 1.97
C PHE A 181 -1.13 1.42 1.07
N ILE A 182 -0.28 1.69 0.10
CA ILE A 182 -0.54 2.67 -0.95
C ILE A 182 -0.14 2.09 -2.30
N ALA A 183 -1.04 2.17 -3.27
CA ALA A 183 -0.82 1.67 -4.62
C ALA A 183 -1.31 2.68 -5.66
N TYR A 184 -0.61 2.70 -6.79
CA TYR A 184 -0.85 3.54 -7.95
C TYR A 184 -1.04 2.67 -9.20
N ALA A 185 -2.02 3.05 -10.05
CA ALA A 185 -2.32 2.39 -11.33
C ALA A 185 -2.89 3.38 -12.35
#